data_ca58682562e20ce236c885f3254184d6
#
_entry.id   ca58682562e20ce236c885f3254184d6
#
_cell.length_a   1.000
_cell.length_b   1.000
_cell.length_c   1.000
_cell.angle_alpha   90.00
_cell.angle_beta   90.00
_cell.angle_gamma   90.00
#
_symmetry.space_group_name_H-M   'P 1'
#
loop_
_entity.id
_entity.type
_entity.pdbx_description
1 polymer ?
#
loop_
_entity_poly.entity_id
_entity_poly.type
_entity_poly.pdbx_seq_one_letter_code
_entity_poly.pdbx_strand_id
1 'polypeptide(L)'
;TAAFQELIKNAKLTKKERLIADYVLNNFRDLCFMTSTELANTLSVSHSSVMRFTKDLGFSGYTEFQRTIREQYNTYISSHSQSSAIPTVKLTQSLEKLSKSSIIETVQDITFNNIRSAVMRNSTELFEKASDTIIHSHTKYIVGSRACSVAANFLSVNLKDTLPMVFPEPSDSLNTFDYLSDISKRDCLIAISYPRYSKLTQLAAEMASRAGAAVIVLTDTPTAPLAQYATHLFTNNVDSLTFFNSQIPALFIAELLCTYISKKVGNKNEEKLRLIAVSYTHLTLPTN
;
A
#
# COMPACT_ATOMS: atom_id res chain seq x y z
N THR A 1 8.86 20.19 5.85
CA THR A 1 8.61 21.11 6.99
C THR A 1 9.33 22.44 6.83
N ALA A 2 10.61 22.50 6.43
CA ALA A 2 11.35 23.74 6.28
C ALA A 2 10.70 24.73 5.29
N ALA A 3 10.27 24.28 4.12
CA ALA A 3 9.61 25.13 3.13
C ALA A 3 8.28 25.72 3.63
N PHE A 4 7.51 24.95 4.40
CA PHE A 4 6.25 25.43 4.99
C PHE A 4 6.48 26.41 6.13
N GLN A 5 7.51 26.18 6.96
CA GLN A 5 7.93 27.12 8.00
C GLN A 5 8.32 28.48 7.40
N GLU A 6 8.98 28.46 6.25
CA GLU A 6 9.38 29.67 5.53
C GLU A 6 8.18 30.42 4.93
N LEU A 7 7.21 29.72 4.35
CA LEU A 7 5.95 30.31 3.88
C LEU A 7 5.16 30.96 5.00
N ILE A 8 5.00 30.29 6.15
CA ILE A 8 4.30 30.82 7.32
C ILE A 8 5.04 32.03 7.90
N LYS A 9 6.36 32.00 7.95
CA LYS A 9 7.17 33.11 8.46
C LYS A 9 7.06 34.37 7.64
N ASN A 10 6.88 34.23 6.32
CA ASN A 10 6.79 35.33 5.37
C ASN A 10 5.34 35.88 5.20
N ALA A 11 4.33 35.15 5.67
CA ALA A 11 2.93 35.54 5.54
C ALA A 11 2.48 36.47 6.68
N LYS A 12 1.65 37.48 6.35
CA LYS A 12 1.01 38.37 7.33
C LYS A 12 -0.26 37.71 7.86
N LEU A 13 -0.15 36.88 8.88
CA LEU A 13 -1.25 36.10 9.43
C LEU A 13 -1.96 36.85 10.57
N THR A 14 -3.30 36.79 10.55
CA THR A 14 -4.17 37.20 11.69
C THR A 14 -4.03 36.25 12.88
N LYS A 15 -4.58 36.60 14.04
CA LYS A 15 -4.53 35.76 15.24
C LYS A 15 -5.15 34.36 15.02
N LYS A 16 -6.24 34.27 14.24
CA LYS A 16 -6.89 32.99 13.90
C LYS A 16 -6.07 32.16 12.91
N GLU A 17 -5.45 32.82 11.95
CA GLU A 17 -4.58 32.15 10.97
C GLU A 17 -3.29 31.66 11.60
N ARG A 18 -2.77 32.34 12.61
CA ARG A 18 -1.65 31.84 13.41
C ARG A 18 -1.99 30.56 14.16
N LEU A 19 -3.20 30.47 14.72
CA LEU A 19 -3.69 29.23 15.36
C LEU A 19 -3.73 28.06 14.34
N ILE A 20 -4.19 28.34 13.12
CA ILE A 20 -4.18 27.34 12.05
C ILE A 20 -2.74 26.99 11.67
N ALA A 21 -1.85 27.97 11.53
CA ALA A 21 -0.44 27.77 11.22
C ALA A 21 0.27 26.90 12.27
N ASP A 22 0.06 27.18 13.55
CA ASP A 22 0.63 26.40 14.65
C ASP A 22 0.13 24.95 14.62
N TYR A 23 -1.15 24.76 14.37
CA TYR A 23 -1.70 23.40 14.21
C TYR A 23 -1.11 22.68 13.01
N VAL A 24 -0.99 23.36 11.86
CA VAL A 24 -0.38 22.83 10.63
C VAL A 24 1.05 22.35 10.92
N LEU A 25 1.87 23.15 11.61
CA LEU A 25 3.26 22.81 11.90
C LEU A 25 3.41 21.62 12.85
N ASN A 26 2.48 21.46 13.79
CA ASN A 26 2.54 20.41 14.79
C ASN A 26 1.80 19.11 14.38
N ASN A 27 0.84 19.19 13.43
CA ASN A 27 -0.01 18.09 13.04
C ASN A 27 0.03 17.86 11.51
N PHE A 28 1.21 18.02 10.91
CA PHE A 28 1.42 17.94 9.45
C PHE A 28 0.92 16.64 8.85
N ARG A 29 1.00 15.57 9.62
CA ARG A 29 0.53 14.23 9.31
C ARG A 29 -1.00 14.16 9.16
N ASP A 30 -1.73 14.69 10.14
CA ASP A 30 -3.19 14.56 10.20
C ASP A 30 -3.86 15.41 9.12
N LEU A 31 -3.26 16.55 8.82
CA LEU A 31 -3.68 17.45 7.75
C LEU A 31 -3.66 16.82 6.34
N CYS A 32 -2.85 15.79 6.12
CA CYS A 32 -2.89 15.05 4.87
C CYS A 32 -4.27 14.46 4.56
N PHE A 33 -5.08 14.22 5.60
CA PHE A 33 -6.36 13.51 5.51
C PHE A 33 -7.56 14.36 5.92
N MET A 34 -7.35 15.47 6.65
CA MET A 34 -8.42 16.34 7.12
C MET A 34 -9.00 17.18 5.99
N THR A 35 -10.32 17.24 5.90
CA THR A 35 -11.02 18.22 5.06
C THR A 35 -10.90 19.61 5.68
N SER A 36 -11.16 20.66 4.89
CA SER A 36 -11.18 22.03 5.38
C SER A 36 -12.23 22.23 6.49
N THR A 37 -13.33 21.49 6.43
CA THR A 37 -14.41 21.52 7.43
C THR A 37 -13.97 20.86 8.74
N GLU A 38 -13.30 19.70 8.66
CA GLU A 38 -12.75 19.02 9.83
C GLU A 38 -11.69 19.87 10.52
N LEU A 39 -10.78 20.49 9.75
CA LEU A 39 -9.77 21.40 10.30
C LEU A 39 -10.43 22.62 11.00
N ALA A 40 -11.44 23.21 10.37
CA ALA A 40 -12.21 24.33 10.95
C ALA A 40 -12.86 23.93 12.28
N ASN A 41 -13.50 22.77 12.32
CA ASN A 41 -14.15 22.23 13.51
C ASN A 41 -13.14 21.93 14.63
N THR A 42 -12.03 21.28 14.30
CA THR A 42 -10.96 20.92 15.27
C THR A 42 -10.40 22.16 15.97
N LEU A 43 -10.26 23.27 15.25
CA LEU A 43 -9.71 24.52 15.77
C LEU A 43 -10.75 25.52 16.25
N SER A 44 -12.05 25.17 16.16
CA SER A 44 -13.16 26.07 16.47
C SER A 44 -13.07 27.42 15.73
N VAL A 45 -12.65 27.36 14.46
CA VAL A 45 -12.61 28.51 13.54
C VAL A 45 -13.63 28.37 12.43
N SER A 46 -13.95 29.47 11.73
CA SER A 46 -14.86 29.39 10.59
C SER A 46 -14.17 28.74 9.38
N HIS A 47 -14.92 28.01 8.56
CA HIS A 47 -14.43 27.46 7.28
C HIS A 47 -13.78 28.56 6.40
N SER A 48 -14.35 29.77 6.38
CA SER A 48 -13.80 30.92 5.67
C SER A 48 -12.40 31.35 6.18
N SER A 49 -12.12 31.17 7.48
CA SER A 49 -10.77 31.43 8.04
C SER A 49 -9.75 30.43 7.52
N VAL A 50 -10.13 29.15 7.39
CA VAL A 50 -9.27 28.11 6.81
C VAL A 50 -9.00 28.41 5.33
N MET A 51 -10.03 28.77 4.57
CA MET A 51 -9.89 29.11 3.14
C MET A 51 -9.05 30.36 2.92
N ARG A 52 -9.15 31.37 3.79
CA ARG A 52 -8.32 32.58 3.72
C ARG A 52 -6.87 32.25 4.04
N PHE A 53 -6.61 31.49 5.10
CA PHE A 53 -5.28 31.05 5.47
C PHE A 53 -4.55 30.36 4.30
N THR A 54 -5.22 29.46 3.57
CA THR A 54 -4.59 28.82 2.40
C THR A 54 -4.25 29.80 1.30
N LYS A 55 -5.10 30.81 1.06
CA LYS A 55 -4.85 31.87 0.07
C LYS A 55 -3.71 32.81 0.50
N ASP A 56 -3.64 33.16 1.78
CA ASP A 56 -2.57 34.02 2.31
C ASP A 56 -1.19 33.34 2.30
N LEU A 57 -1.17 32.01 2.25
CA LEU A 57 0.03 31.20 1.99
C LEU A 57 0.35 31.03 0.49
N GLY A 58 -0.48 31.61 -0.42
CA GLY A 58 -0.25 31.58 -1.86
C GLY A 58 -0.88 30.40 -2.61
N PHE A 59 -1.75 29.62 -1.96
CA PHE A 59 -2.45 28.51 -2.62
C PHE A 59 -3.79 28.97 -3.23
N SER A 60 -4.19 28.35 -4.34
CA SER A 60 -5.49 28.61 -4.96
C SER A 60 -6.69 28.20 -4.08
N GLY A 61 -6.47 27.30 -3.13
CA GLY A 61 -7.46 26.82 -2.17
C GLY A 61 -6.97 25.66 -1.33
N TYR A 62 -7.87 25.11 -0.49
CA TYR A 62 -7.54 24.06 0.45
C TYR A 62 -7.06 22.75 -0.24
N THR A 63 -7.61 22.41 -1.38
CA THR A 63 -7.22 21.20 -2.14
C THR A 63 -5.77 21.25 -2.60
N GLU A 64 -5.31 22.38 -3.13
CA GLU A 64 -3.92 22.56 -3.51
C GLU A 64 -2.99 22.58 -2.29
N PHE A 65 -3.37 23.31 -1.25
CA PHE A 65 -2.68 23.33 0.02
C PHE A 65 -2.49 21.90 0.59
N GLN A 66 -3.57 21.13 0.65
CA GLN A 66 -3.53 19.74 1.13
C GLN A 66 -2.66 18.85 0.25
N ARG A 67 -2.73 19.00 -1.08
CA ARG A 67 -1.86 18.28 -2.02
C ARG A 67 -0.39 18.56 -1.74
N THR A 68 -0.01 19.82 -1.57
CA THR A 68 1.36 20.23 -1.26
C THR A 68 1.83 19.67 0.09
N ILE A 69 0.96 19.67 1.10
CA ILE A 69 1.25 19.01 2.39
C ILE A 69 1.51 17.52 2.19
N ARG A 70 0.68 16.82 1.41
CA ARG A 70 0.87 15.39 1.10
C ARG A 70 2.20 15.13 0.39
N GLU A 71 2.55 15.92 -0.61
CA GLU A 71 3.80 15.79 -1.36
C GLU A 71 5.02 15.99 -0.46
N GLN A 72 5.02 17.01 0.39
CA GLN A 72 6.10 17.24 1.36
C GLN A 72 6.18 16.16 2.43
N TYR A 73 5.06 15.66 2.91
CA TYR A 73 5.01 14.56 3.85
C TYR A 73 5.55 13.26 3.23
N ASN A 74 5.20 12.98 1.97
CA ASN A 74 5.72 11.85 1.22
C ASN A 74 7.24 11.96 1.00
N THR A 75 7.74 13.15 0.67
CA THR A 75 9.19 13.40 0.54
C THR A 75 9.90 13.20 1.88
N TYR A 76 9.32 13.68 2.98
CA TYR A 76 9.85 13.49 4.34
C TYR A 76 9.89 12.01 4.72
N ILE A 77 8.81 11.26 4.49
CA ILE A 77 8.76 9.81 4.73
C ILE A 77 9.77 9.08 3.86
N SER A 78 9.86 9.40 2.56
CA SER A 78 10.78 8.75 1.62
C SER A 78 12.25 8.99 1.99
N SER A 79 12.59 10.17 2.50
CA SER A 79 13.95 10.48 2.97
C SER A 79 14.27 9.85 4.34
N HIS A 80 13.26 9.47 5.12
CA HIS A 80 13.42 8.88 6.46
C HIS A 80 13.02 7.39 6.51
N SER A 81 12.51 6.82 5.42
CA SER A 81 12.25 5.38 5.33
C SER A 81 13.58 4.64 5.18
N GLN A 82 14.09 4.16 6.28
CA GLN A 82 15.31 3.33 6.34
C GLN A 82 15.01 1.88 5.89
N SER A 83 14.29 1.71 4.79
CA SER A 83 13.88 0.38 4.31
C SER A 83 15.05 -0.50 3.84
N SER A 84 16.23 0.09 3.61
CA SER A 84 17.43 -0.62 3.15
C SER A 84 18.44 -0.97 4.25
N ALA A 85 18.19 -0.61 5.51
CA ALA A 85 19.14 -0.84 6.58
C ALA A 85 19.41 -2.34 6.80
N ILE A 86 20.68 -2.66 7.01
CA ILE A 86 21.12 -3.98 7.46
C ILE A 86 20.30 -4.36 8.71
N PRO A 87 19.76 -5.60 8.81
CA PRO A 87 18.87 -5.99 9.90
C PRO A 87 19.39 -5.70 11.31
N THR A 88 20.70 -5.84 11.52
CA THR A 88 21.37 -5.54 12.81
C THR A 88 21.33 -4.06 13.15
N VAL A 89 21.57 -3.18 12.17
CA VAL A 89 21.50 -1.71 12.37
C VAL A 89 20.07 -1.29 12.67
N LYS A 90 19.10 -1.84 11.94
CA LYS A 90 17.68 -1.59 12.16
C LYS A 90 17.26 -2.02 13.57
N LEU A 91 17.73 -3.17 14.04
CA LEU A 91 17.46 -3.69 15.38
C LEU A 91 18.03 -2.77 16.46
N THR A 92 19.29 -2.35 16.36
CA THR A 92 19.94 -1.46 17.35
C THR A 92 19.17 -0.14 17.47
N GLN A 93 18.83 0.51 16.37
CA GLN A 93 18.05 1.76 16.36
C GLN A 93 16.64 1.57 16.94
N SER A 94 16.06 0.37 16.74
CA SER A 94 14.75 0.03 17.30
C SER A 94 14.79 -0.16 18.81
N LEU A 95 15.82 -0.80 19.34
CA LEU A 95 15.99 -1.00 20.78
C LEU A 95 16.14 0.36 21.53
N GLU A 96 16.79 1.35 20.95
CA GLU A 96 16.87 2.70 21.50
C GLU A 96 15.49 3.39 21.55
N LYS A 97 14.65 3.19 20.57
CA LYS A 97 13.27 3.71 20.54
C LYS A 97 12.37 2.98 21.54
N LEU A 98 12.52 1.67 21.68
CA LEU A 98 11.75 0.84 22.60
C LEU A 98 11.93 1.21 24.07
N SER A 99 13.07 1.79 24.43
CA SER A 99 13.34 2.21 25.83
C SER A 99 12.55 3.46 26.24
N LYS A 100 11.94 4.19 25.31
CA LYS A 100 11.35 5.53 25.55
C LYS A 100 9.83 5.63 25.33
N SER A 101 9.18 4.63 24.77
CA SER A 101 7.75 4.69 24.40
C SER A 101 7.04 3.34 24.56
N SER A 102 5.71 3.37 24.64
CA SER A 102 4.89 2.16 24.61
C SER A 102 5.09 1.43 23.26
N ILE A 103 5.43 0.14 23.35
CA ILE A 103 5.59 -0.73 22.16
C ILE A 103 4.30 -0.76 21.34
N ILE A 104 3.15 -0.90 22.01
CA ILE A 104 1.83 -0.99 21.36
C ILE A 104 1.55 0.27 20.57
N GLU A 105 1.69 1.45 21.18
CA GLU A 105 1.45 2.73 20.52
C GLU A 105 2.39 2.96 19.34
N THR A 106 3.68 2.64 19.51
CA THR A 106 4.68 2.81 18.44
C THR A 106 4.39 1.88 17.25
N VAL A 107 4.05 0.60 17.51
CA VAL A 107 3.69 -0.35 16.44
C VAL A 107 2.40 0.07 15.75
N GLN A 108 1.41 0.52 16.51
CA GLN A 108 0.15 1.05 15.97
C GLN A 108 0.40 2.22 15.03
N ASP A 109 1.19 3.19 15.45
CA ASP A 109 1.51 4.37 14.66
C ASP A 109 2.25 4.04 13.37
N ILE A 110 3.26 3.18 13.44
CA ILE A 110 3.99 2.71 12.25
C ILE A 110 3.03 2.00 11.29
N THR A 111 2.16 1.13 11.83
CA THR A 111 1.20 0.37 11.02
C THR A 111 0.22 1.29 10.30
N PHE A 112 -0.37 2.26 11.00
CA PHE A 112 -1.26 3.22 10.37
C PHE A 112 -0.56 4.07 9.32
N ASN A 113 0.71 4.44 9.54
CA ASN A 113 1.49 5.16 8.53
C ASN A 113 1.74 4.31 7.27
N ASN A 114 2.04 3.04 7.43
CA ASN A 114 2.22 2.13 6.31
C ASN A 114 0.93 1.98 5.48
N ILE A 115 -0.23 1.80 6.15
CA ILE A 115 -1.53 1.71 5.47
C ILE A 115 -1.85 3.02 4.78
N ARG A 116 -1.67 4.16 5.43
CA ARG A 116 -1.87 5.48 4.83
C ARG A 116 -0.99 5.70 3.60
N SER A 117 0.28 5.29 3.67
CA SER A 117 1.19 5.32 2.53
C SER A 117 0.64 4.53 1.34
N ALA A 118 0.09 3.33 1.59
CA ALA A 118 -0.53 2.51 0.56
C ALA A 118 -1.72 3.21 -0.10
N VAL A 119 -2.59 3.87 0.69
CA VAL A 119 -3.73 4.64 0.15
C VAL A 119 -3.28 5.86 -0.66
N MET A 120 -2.26 6.58 -0.17
CA MET A 120 -1.84 7.84 -0.80
C MET A 120 -1.07 7.65 -2.10
N ARG A 121 -0.30 6.57 -2.22
CA ARG A 121 0.57 6.32 -3.38
C ARG A 121 -0.15 5.58 -4.51
N ASN A 122 -1.28 4.95 -4.24
CA ASN A 122 -1.98 4.13 -5.20
C ASN A 122 -3.38 4.70 -5.46
N SER A 123 -3.61 5.19 -6.66
CA SER A 123 -4.89 5.79 -7.04
C SER A 123 -5.99 4.75 -7.20
N THR A 124 -7.26 5.17 -7.03
CA THR A 124 -8.43 4.34 -7.34
C THR A 124 -8.37 3.80 -8.77
N GLU A 125 -7.95 4.62 -9.73
CA GLU A 125 -7.82 4.23 -11.14
C GLU A 125 -6.78 3.10 -11.33
N LEU A 126 -5.68 3.10 -10.56
CA LEU A 126 -4.70 2.02 -10.59
C LEU A 126 -5.32 0.70 -10.13
N PHE A 127 -6.09 0.70 -9.02
CA PHE A 127 -6.82 -0.48 -8.55
C PHE A 127 -7.82 -0.98 -9.57
N GLU A 128 -8.57 -0.08 -10.21
CA GLU A 128 -9.54 -0.45 -11.24
C GLU A 128 -8.87 -1.11 -12.45
N LYS A 129 -7.80 -0.50 -12.99
CA LYS A 129 -7.06 -1.06 -14.14
C LYS A 129 -6.40 -2.38 -13.82
N ALA A 130 -5.74 -2.50 -12.65
CA ALA A 130 -5.11 -3.74 -12.24
C ALA A 130 -6.15 -4.86 -12.05
N SER A 131 -7.30 -4.54 -11.44
CA SER A 131 -8.40 -5.49 -11.27
C SER A 131 -8.96 -5.97 -12.61
N ASP A 132 -9.13 -5.07 -13.59
CA ASP A 132 -9.56 -5.45 -14.95
C ASP A 132 -8.54 -6.36 -15.61
N THR A 133 -7.26 -6.05 -15.51
CA THR A 133 -6.18 -6.89 -16.01
C THR A 133 -6.24 -8.30 -15.41
N ILE A 134 -6.38 -8.41 -14.08
CA ILE A 134 -6.46 -9.69 -13.39
C ILE A 134 -7.71 -10.48 -13.83
N ILE A 135 -8.88 -9.84 -13.91
CA ILE A 135 -10.13 -10.49 -14.31
C ILE A 135 -10.04 -11.05 -15.72
N HIS A 136 -9.48 -10.28 -16.67
CA HIS A 136 -9.47 -10.67 -18.08
C HIS A 136 -8.29 -11.57 -18.47
N SER A 137 -7.29 -11.72 -17.63
CA SER A 137 -6.20 -12.66 -17.86
C SER A 137 -6.70 -14.10 -17.81
N HIS A 138 -6.14 -14.96 -18.68
CA HIS A 138 -6.48 -16.38 -18.69
C HIS A 138 -5.96 -17.06 -17.42
N THR A 139 -4.65 -16.99 -17.18
CA THR A 139 -4.02 -17.54 -15.97
C THR A 139 -3.47 -16.42 -15.09
N LYS A 140 -3.66 -16.55 -13.77
CA LYS A 140 -3.16 -15.62 -12.75
C LYS A 140 -2.08 -16.32 -11.95
N TYR A 141 -0.83 -15.98 -12.20
CA TYR A 141 0.32 -16.45 -11.42
C TYR A 141 0.58 -15.48 -10.28
N ILE A 142 0.87 -16.01 -9.10
CA ILE A 142 1.12 -15.17 -7.91
C ILE A 142 2.42 -15.64 -7.25
N VAL A 143 3.38 -14.74 -7.12
CA VAL A 143 4.69 -15.04 -6.52
C VAL A 143 5.05 -14.03 -5.44
N GLY A 144 5.60 -14.54 -4.33
CA GLY A 144 6.06 -13.71 -3.24
C GLY A 144 6.86 -14.54 -2.25
N SER A 145 8.18 -14.47 -2.34
CA SER A 145 9.09 -15.31 -1.56
C SER A 145 9.26 -14.81 -0.12
N ARG A 146 9.58 -15.73 0.80
CA ARG A 146 9.86 -15.47 2.23
C ARG A 146 8.65 -14.79 2.91
N ALA A 147 8.85 -13.66 3.60
CA ALA A 147 7.77 -12.93 4.28
C ALA A 147 6.68 -12.44 3.32
N CYS A 148 7.00 -12.16 2.05
CA CYS A 148 6.04 -11.74 1.04
C CYS A 148 5.08 -12.88 0.63
N SER A 149 5.41 -14.14 0.93
CA SER A 149 4.51 -15.27 0.70
C SER A 149 3.21 -15.16 1.48
N VAL A 150 3.19 -14.43 2.59
CA VAL A 150 1.96 -14.20 3.38
C VAL A 150 0.92 -13.43 2.55
N ALA A 151 1.31 -12.35 1.91
CA ALA A 151 0.41 -11.56 1.07
C ALA A 151 0.09 -12.30 -0.25
N ALA A 152 1.06 -13.02 -0.84
CA ALA A 152 0.85 -13.84 -2.02
C ALA A 152 -0.16 -14.97 -1.76
N ASN A 153 -0.05 -15.65 -0.63
CA ASN A 153 -0.99 -16.69 -0.25
C ASN A 153 -2.39 -16.13 0.03
N PHE A 154 -2.47 -15.01 0.75
CA PHE A 154 -3.75 -14.32 0.99
C PHE A 154 -4.46 -14.00 -0.33
N LEU A 155 -3.76 -13.39 -1.29
CA LEU A 155 -4.29 -13.12 -2.64
C LEU A 155 -4.73 -14.41 -3.34
N SER A 156 -3.90 -15.44 -3.30
CA SER A 156 -4.16 -16.72 -3.99
C SER A 156 -5.44 -17.37 -3.50
N VAL A 157 -5.64 -17.44 -2.19
CA VAL A 157 -6.83 -18.05 -1.58
C VAL A 157 -8.07 -17.26 -1.98
N ASN A 158 -8.09 -15.95 -1.76
CA ASN A 158 -9.26 -15.13 -2.02
C ASN A 158 -9.59 -15.00 -3.53
N LEU A 159 -8.56 -14.93 -4.39
CA LEU A 159 -8.79 -14.90 -5.83
C LEU A 159 -9.26 -16.24 -6.36
N LYS A 160 -8.82 -17.39 -5.81
CA LYS A 160 -9.34 -18.71 -6.18
C LYS A 160 -10.84 -18.83 -5.93
N ASP A 161 -11.36 -18.22 -4.89
CA ASP A 161 -12.79 -18.24 -4.62
C ASP A 161 -13.58 -17.39 -5.61
N THR A 162 -12.95 -16.36 -6.20
CA THR A 162 -13.61 -15.40 -7.08
C THR A 162 -13.34 -15.64 -8.57
N LEU A 163 -12.16 -16.12 -8.94
CA LEU A 163 -11.73 -16.26 -10.33
C LEU A 163 -11.26 -17.70 -10.64
N PRO A 164 -11.36 -18.13 -11.89
CA PRO A 164 -10.73 -19.37 -12.36
C PRO A 164 -9.23 -19.18 -12.61
N MET A 165 -8.51 -20.29 -12.73
CA MET A 165 -7.11 -20.35 -13.17
C MET A 165 -6.17 -19.44 -12.36
N VAL A 166 -6.28 -19.52 -11.03
CA VAL A 166 -5.40 -18.83 -10.09
C VAL A 166 -4.40 -19.83 -9.52
N PHE A 167 -3.11 -19.57 -9.72
CA PHE A 167 -2.03 -20.45 -9.34
C PHE A 167 -1.10 -19.74 -8.36
N PRO A 168 -0.99 -20.22 -7.09
CA PRO A 168 -0.03 -19.72 -6.12
C PRO A 168 1.38 -20.20 -6.46
N GLU A 169 2.39 -19.49 -5.96
CA GLU A 169 3.79 -19.93 -6.04
C GLU A 169 3.94 -21.35 -5.45
N PRO A 170 4.66 -22.25 -6.14
CA PRO A 170 4.99 -23.55 -5.58
C PRO A 170 5.75 -23.42 -4.26
N SER A 171 5.57 -24.37 -3.35
CA SER A 171 6.29 -24.38 -2.06
C SER A 171 7.80 -24.55 -2.23
N ASP A 172 8.23 -25.13 -3.35
CA ASP A 172 9.63 -25.26 -3.73
C ASP A 172 10.00 -24.19 -4.76
N SER A 173 10.92 -23.32 -4.37
CA SER A 173 11.42 -22.22 -5.20
C SER A 173 12.14 -22.66 -6.48
N LEU A 174 12.66 -23.90 -6.54
CA LEU A 174 13.29 -24.44 -7.76
C LEU A 174 12.26 -24.66 -8.87
N ASN A 175 11.01 -24.96 -8.51
CA ASN A 175 9.93 -25.17 -9.44
C ASN A 175 9.27 -23.88 -9.94
N THR A 176 9.71 -22.70 -9.48
CA THR A 176 9.10 -21.42 -9.90
C THR A 176 9.29 -21.18 -11.40
N PHE A 177 10.40 -21.60 -11.99
CA PHE A 177 10.64 -21.42 -13.43
C PHE A 177 9.83 -22.41 -14.28
N ASP A 178 9.70 -23.67 -13.85
CA ASP A 178 8.82 -24.64 -14.51
C ASP A 178 7.36 -24.21 -14.43
N TYR A 179 6.96 -23.69 -13.28
CA TYR A 179 5.66 -23.11 -13.01
C TYR A 179 5.29 -21.94 -13.95
N LEU A 180 6.30 -21.12 -14.36
CA LEU A 180 6.12 -19.99 -15.27
C LEU A 180 6.47 -20.33 -16.73
N SER A 181 6.85 -21.57 -17.04
CA SER A 181 7.30 -21.96 -18.39
C SER A 181 6.27 -21.68 -19.49
N ASP A 182 4.99 -21.82 -19.17
CA ASP A 182 3.88 -21.66 -20.10
C ASP A 182 3.26 -20.25 -20.07
N ILE A 183 3.82 -19.31 -19.28
CA ILE A 183 3.28 -17.95 -19.18
C ILE A 183 3.31 -17.24 -20.53
N SER A 184 2.23 -16.57 -20.88
CA SER A 184 2.03 -15.94 -22.18
C SER A 184 1.35 -14.58 -22.07
N LYS A 185 1.24 -13.86 -23.18
CA LYS A 185 0.54 -12.57 -23.26
C LYS A 185 -0.94 -12.57 -22.84
N ARG A 186 -1.55 -13.74 -22.65
CA ARG A 186 -2.93 -13.88 -22.18
C ARG A 186 -3.02 -13.93 -20.65
N ASP A 187 -1.88 -14.03 -19.98
CA ASP A 187 -1.80 -14.28 -18.55
C ASP A 187 -1.36 -13.04 -17.78
N CYS A 188 -1.43 -13.09 -16.47
CA CYS A 188 -0.81 -12.09 -15.62
C CYS A 188 0.00 -12.74 -14.50
N LEU A 189 1.01 -12.00 -14.06
CA LEU A 189 1.80 -12.29 -12.88
C LEU A 189 1.56 -11.21 -11.82
N ILE A 190 1.25 -11.60 -10.59
CA ILE A 190 1.28 -10.72 -9.42
C ILE A 190 2.55 -11.04 -8.64
N ALA A 191 3.49 -10.09 -8.59
CA ALA A 191 4.79 -10.24 -7.98
C ALA A 191 4.94 -9.32 -6.76
N ILE A 192 5.20 -9.91 -5.59
CA ILE A 192 5.31 -9.18 -4.31
C ILE A 192 6.72 -9.30 -3.78
N SER A 193 7.44 -8.18 -3.69
CA SER A 193 8.81 -8.16 -3.17
C SER A 193 9.16 -6.80 -2.57
N TYR A 194 9.67 -6.82 -1.35
CA TYR A 194 10.09 -5.65 -0.57
C TYR A 194 11.61 -5.68 -0.26
N PRO A 195 12.18 -4.64 0.34
CA PRO A 195 13.62 -4.55 0.61
C PRO A 195 14.23 -5.84 1.13
N ARG A 196 15.43 -6.15 0.69
CA ARG A 196 16.08 -7.46 0.59
C ARG A 196 15.44 -8.32 -0.50
N TYR A 197 15.04 -7.63 -1.58
CA TYR A 197 14.30 -8.15 -2.72
C TYR A 197 14.74 -9.57 -3.12
N SER A 198 13.75 -10.44 -3.30
CA SER A 198 13.99 -11.80 -3.77
C SER A 198 14.43 -11.79 -5.24
N LYS A 199 15.63 -12.36 -5.52
CA LYS A 199 16.10 -12.51 -6.90
C LYS A 199 15.16 -13.41 -7.71
N LEU A 200 14.58 -14.42 -7.08
CA LEU A 200 13.61 -15.32 -7.71
C LEU A 200 12.36 -14.56 -8.16
N THR A 201 11.77 -13.75 -7.28
CA THR A 201 10.59 -12.93 -7.63
C THR A 201 10.91 -11.91 -8.73
N GLN A 202 12.13 -11.33 -8.73
CA GLN A 202 12.57 -10.44 -9.80
C GLN A 202 12.65 -11.16 -11.14
N LEU A 203 13.29 -12.35 -11.18
CA LEU A 203 13.40 -13.16 -12.39
C LEU A 203 12.02 -13.62 -12.90
N ALA A 204 11.11 -13.98 -12.01
CA ALA A 204 9.72 -14.28 -12.36
C ALA A 204 9.03 -13.10 -13.07
N ALA A 205 9.18 -11.88 -12.53
CA ALA A 205 8.64 -10.67 -13.14
C ALA A 205 9.28 -10.38 -14.52
N GLU A 206 10.59 -10.61 -14.66
CA GLU A 206 11.30 -10.48 -15.93
C GLU A 206 10.79 -11.49 -16.97
N MET A 207 10.65 -12.77 -16.59
CA MET A 207 10.13 -13.83 -17.49
C MET A 207 8.73 -13.48 -17.97
N ALA A 208 7.83 -13.12 -17.07
CA ALA A 208 6.46 -12.75 -17.41
C ALA A 208 6.42 -11.54 -18.37
N SER A 209 7.20 -10.50 -18.08
CA SER A 209 7.30 -9.31 -18.94
C SER A 209 7.83 -9.66 -20.33
N ARG A 210 8.86 -10.51 -20.44
CA ARG A 210 9.40 -10.97 -21.73
C ARG A 210 8.42 -11.82 -22.53
N ALA A 211 7.56 -12.60 -21.86
CA ALA A 211 6.51 -13.37 -22.48
C ALA A 211 5.30 -12.50 -22.92
N GLY A 212 5.33 -11.19 -22.62
CA GLY A 212 4.25 -10.25 -22.93
C GLY A 212 3.07 -10.34 -21.98
N ALA A 213 3.19 -11.07 -20.85
CA ALA A 213 2.18 -11.11 -19.81
C ALA A 213 2.12 -9.80 -19.04
N ALA A 214 0.95 -9.45 -18.54
CA ALA A 214 0.80 -8.31 -17.66
C ALA A 214 1.44 -8.60 -16.29
N VAL A 215 2.23 -7.67 -15.77
CA VAL A 215 2.91 -7.81 -14.47
C VAL A 215 2.37 -6.79 -13.49
N ILE A 216 1.74 -7.26 -12.42
CA ILE A 216 1.28 -6.46 -11.30
C ILE A 216 2.32 -6.56 -10.19
N VAL A 217 2.95 -5.46 -9.83
CA VAL A 217 4.03 -5.44 -8.85
C VAL A 217 3.58 -4.74 -7.58
N LEU A 218 3.81 -5.38 -6.42
CA LEU A 218 3.68 -4.77 -5.08
C LEU A 218 5.09 -4.64 -4.49
N THR A 219 5.52 -3.40 -4.21
CA THR A 219 6.86 -3.11 -3.67
C THR A 219 6.87 -1.83 -2.84
N ASP A 220 8.03 -1.39 -2.36
CA ASP A 220 8.17 -0.18 -1.53
C ASP A 220 8.46 1.09 -2.32
N THR A 221 9.12 0.99 -3.48
CA THR A 221 9.56 2.13 -4.27
C THR A 221 9.49 1.87 -5.77
N PRO A 222 9.26 2.92 -6.60
CA PRO A 222 9.33 2.79 -8.05
C PRO A 222 10.72 2.40 -8.57
N THR A 223 11.76 2.55 -7.77
CA THR A 223 13.14 2.17 -8.12
C THR A 223 13.51 0.75 -7.69
N ALA A 224 12.56 -0.02 -7.14
CA ALA A 224 12.78 -1.42 -6.79
C ALA A 224 13.15 -2.25 -8.03
N PRO A 225 14.02 -3.27 -7.89
CA PRO A 225 14.55 -4.01 -9.04
C PRO A 225 13.50 -4.66 -9.94
N LEU A 226 12.33 -5.02 -9.38
CA LEU A 226 11.25 -5.64 -10.16
C LEU A 226 10.26 -4.60 -10.72
N ALA A 227 10.28 -3.35 -10.26
CA ALA A 227 9.34 -2.31 -10.69
C ALA A 227 9.45 -1.97 -12.19
N GLN A 228 10.63 -2.13 -12.80
CA GLN A 228 10.84 -1.90 -14.23
C GLN A 228 10.03 -2.84 -15.13
N TYR A 229 9.57 -3.98 -14.62
CA TYR A 229 8.77 -4.95 -15.36
C TYR A 229 7.26 -4.74 -15.18
N ALA A 230 6.85 -3.77 -14.36
CA ALA A 230 5.46 -3.60 -13.99
C ALA A 230 4.59 -3.01 -15.10
N THR A 231 3.47 -3.65 -15.40
CA THR A 231 2.33 -3.05 -16.11
C THR A 231 1.51 -2.19 -15.14
N HIS A 232 1.33 -2.68 -13.90
CA HIS A 232 0.69 -1.98 -12.81
C HIS A 232 1.60 -2.04 -11.57
N LEU A 233 1.99 -0.87 -11.04
CA LEU A 233 2.91 -0.75 -9.93
C LEU A 233 2.20 -0.20 -8.69
N PHE A 234 2.12 -1.00 -7.64
CA PHE A 234 1.67 -0.59 -6.32
C PHE A 234 2.86 -0.37 -5.40
N THR A 235 2.87 0.77 -4.71
CA THR A 235 3.95 1.11 -3.78
C THR A 235 3.42 1.49 -2.40
N ASN A 236 4.14 1.06 -1.36
CA ASN A 236 3.81 1.36 0.03
C ASN A 236 5.03 1.29 0.92
N ASN A 237 5.00 1.98 2.06
CA ASN A 237 6.01 1.80 3.09
C ASN A 237 5.86 0.42 3.75
N VAL A 238 6.97 -0.12 4.23
CA VAL A 238 7.04 -1.42 4.94
C VAL A 238 7.78 -1.28 6.28
N ASP A 239 7.66 -0.11 6.90
CA ASP A 239 8.35 0.18 8.15
C ASP A 239 7.86 -0.74 9.26
N SER A 240 8.78 -1.09 10.14
CA SER A 240 8.48 -1.84 11.36
C SER A 240 9.39 -1.39 12.49
N LEU A 241 8.97 -1.65 13.71
CA LEU A 241 9.75 -1.32 14.90
C LEU A 241 11.00 -2.21 15.07
N THR A 242 11.13 -3.26 14.27
CA THR A 242 12.23 -4.23 14.38
C THR A 242 12.94 -4.44 13.05
N PHE A 243 13.69 -5.55 12.92
CA PHE A 243 14.53 -5.89 11.75
C PHE A 243 13.75 -6.36 10.52
N PHE A 244 12.50 -6.78 10.67
CA PHE A 244 11.69 -7.26 9.54
C PHE A 244 10.95 -6.11 8.84
N ASN A 245 10.41 -6.39 7.66
CA ASN A 245 9.51 -5.50 6.94
C ASN A 245 8.06 -5.87 7.26
N SER A 246 7.23 -4.87 7.56
CA SER A 246 5.80 -5.10 7.81
C SER A 246 5.12 -5.61 6.54
N GLN A 247 4.32 -6.69 6.68
CA GLN A 247 3.51 -7.22 5.58
C GLN A 247 2.07 -6.68 5.61
N ILE A 248 1.68 -5.95 6.64
CA ILE A 248 0.32 -5.42 6.78
C ILE A 248 -0.08 -4.54 5.59
N PRO A 249 0.74 -3.61 5.09
CA PRO A 249 0.34 -2.79 3.93
C PRO A 249 0.23 -3.60 2.64
N ALA A 250 1.01 -4.65 2.47
CA ALA A 250 0.86 -5.56 1.32
C ALA A 250 -0.47 -6.33 1.41
N LEU A 251 -0.83 -6.82 2.60
CA LEU A 251 -2.13 -7.45 2.85
C LEU A 251 -3.29 -6.47 2.59
N PHE A 252 -3.16 -5.22 3.02
CA PHE A 252 -4.16 -4.20 2.77
C PHE A 252 -4.38 -3.92 1.27
N ILE A 253 -3.30 -3.82 0.46
CA ILE A 253 -3.41 -3.69 -1.00
C ILE A 253 -4.05 -4.95 -1.60
N ALA A 254 -3.66 -6.13 -1.12
CA ALA A 254 -4.23 -7.40 -1.55
C ALA A 254 -5.74 -7.49 -1.28
N GLU A 255 -6.18 -7.06 -0.09
CA GLU A 255 -7.59 -6.99 0.29
C GLU A 255 -8.38 -6.01 -0.60
N LEU A 256 -7.81 -4.84 -0.87
CA LEU A 256 -8.41 -3.87 -1.80
C LEU A 256 -8.54 -4.47 -3.21
N LEU A 257 -7.50 -5.10 -3.75
CA LEU A 257 -7.57 -5.78 -5.06
C LEU A 257 -8.67 -6.84 -5.09
N CYS A 258 -8.74 -7.70 -4.08
CA CYS A 258 -9.81 -8.70 -3.96
C CYS A 258 -11.20 -8.05 -3.89
N THR A 259 -11.33 -6.94 -3.16
CA THR A 259 -12.59 -6.20 -3.03
C THR A 259 -13.03 -5.58 -4.37
N TYR A 260 -12.10 -4.92 -5.09
CA TYR A 260 -12.37 -4.37 -6.42
C TYR A 260 -12.78 -5.46 -7.42
N ILE A 261 -12.08 -6.59 -7.41
CA ILE A 261 -12.37 -7.74 -8.26
C ILE A 261 -13.75 -8.31 -7.92
N SER A 262 -14.04 -8.56 -6.66
CA SER A 262 -15.35 -9.08 -6.22
C SER A 262 -16.48 -8.16 -6.60
N LYS A 263 -16.32 -6.84 -6.45
CA LYS A 263 -17.30 -5.83 -6.90
C LYS A 263 -17.56 -5.92 -8.41
N LYS A 264 -16.52 -6.09 -9.23
CA LYS A 264 -16.63 -6.14 -10.70
C LYS A 264 -17.22 -7.48 -11.19
N VAL A 265 -16.87 -8.58 -10.56
CA VAL A 265 -17.38 -9.91 -10.90
C VAL A 265 -18.84 -10.05 -10.48
N GLY A 266 -19.24 -9.41 -9.36
CA GLY A 266 -20.61 -9.45 -8.86
C GLY A 266 -21.10 -10.89 -8.59
N ASN A 267 -22.38 -11.16 -8.86
CA ASN A 267 -23.01 -12.45 -8.55
C ASN A 267 -22.61 -13.60 -9.50
N LYS A 268 -21.70 -13.36 -10.46
CA LYS A 268 -21.31 -14.42 -11.43
C LYS A 268 -20.70 -15.67 -10.78
N ASN A 269 -20.21 -15.55 -9.54
CA ASN A 269 -19.59 -16.64 -8.79
C ASN A 269 -20.45 -17.15 -7.61
N GLU A 270 -21.72 -16.77 -7.54
CA GLU A 270 -22.61 -17.20 -6.44
C GLU A 270 -22.69 -18.72 -6.30
N GLU A 271 -22.76 -19.42 -7.41
CA GLU A 271 -22.81 -20.89 -7.42
C GLU A 271 -21.52 -21.52 -6.85
N LYS A 272 -20.34 -20.98 -7.24
CA LYS A 272 -19.05 -21.43 -6.72
C LYS A 272 -18.94 -21.18 -5.21
N LEU A 273 -19.35 -20.00 -4.74
CA LEU A 273 -19.34 -19.68 -3.31
C LEU A 273 -20.32 -20.54 -2.52
N ARG A 274 -21.47 -20.89 -3.08
CA ARG A 274 -22.42 -21.84 -2.46
C ARG A 274 -21.82 -23.25 -2.33
N LEU A 275 -21.13 -23.75 -3.36
CA LEU A 275 -20.44 -25.04 -3.30
C LEU A 275 -19.37 -25.06 -2.23
N ILE A 276 -18.57 -23.98 -2.11
CA ILE A 276 -17.55 -23.82 -1.08
C ILE A 276 -18.20 -23.83 0.32
N ALA A 277 -19.28 -23.07 0.52
CA ALA A 277 -20.00 -23.00 1.79
C ALA A 277 -20.56 -24.36 2.20
N VAL A 278 -21.16 -25.10 1.29
CA VAL A 278 -21.68 -26.46 1.55
C VAL A 278 -20.55 -27.41 1.94
N SER A 279 -19.41 -27.37 1.24
CA SER A 279 -18.25 -28.20 1.56
C SER A 279 -17.71 -27.93 2.98
N TYR A 280 -17.61 -26.68 3.40
CA TYR A 280 -17.20 -26.32 4.76
C TYR A 280 -18.22 -26.81 5.81
N THR A 281 -19.52 -26.70 5.52
CA THR A 281 -20.57 -27.17 6.46
C THR A 281 -20.46 -28.68 6.69
N HIS A 282 -20.20 -29.46 5.64
CA HIS A 282 -20.02 -30.91 5.77
C HIS A 282 -18.74 -31.33 6.50
N LEU A 283 -17.67 -30.53 6.44
CA LEU A 283 -16.42 -30.78 7.15
C LEU A 283 -16.50 -30.41 8.65
N THR A 284 -17.43 -29.54 9.03
CA THR A 284 -17.56 -29.02 10.40
C THR A 284 -18.70 -29.63 11.21
N LEU A 285 -19.63 -30.34 10.57
CA LEU A 285 -20.68 -31.05 11.29
C LEU A 285 -20.13 -32.39 11.80
N PRO A 286 -20.32 -32.71 13.12
CA PRO A 286 -20.00 -34.05 13.63
C PRO A 286 -20.85 -35.07 12.85
N THR A 287 -20.19 -36.04 12.26
CA THR A 287 -20.85 -37.25 11.76
C THR A 287 -21.50 -37.95 12.93
N ASN A 288 -22.83 -37.85 13.07
CA ASN A 288 -23.61 -38.71 14.00
C ASN A 288 -23.54 -40.16 13.55
#